data_94cb1a33691b9f7674de67296b970f0b
#
_entry.id   94cb1a33691b9f7674de67296b970f0b
#
_cell.length_a   1.000
_cell.length_b   1.000
_cell.length_c   1.000
_cell.angle_alpha   90.00
_cell.angle_beta   90.00
_cell.angle_gamma   90.00
#
_symmetry.space_group_name_H-M   'P 1'
#
loop_
_entity.id
_entity.type
_entity.pdbx_description
1 polymer ?
#
loop_
_entity_poly.entity_id
_entity_poly.type
_entity_poly.pdbx_seq_one_letter_code
_entity_poly.pdbx_strand_id
1 'polypeptide(L)'
;QVQGLAGRVRLGASTGAIAQLMPQALETLGQRHPAIDVQVAVLTSQETLKKLAEGSLEIGLVALPQTPVKELRIEPWRRDPVMAFLPARWECPDVVTPGWLAAQPLILNDKTTRLSRLTSEWFASDGRQPTPRIQLNYNDAIKSLVAAGYGATLLPHEASTPLPDTRIVMRPLQPLLWRQLGIAHRGGDVERPTQHVLDVLWGLSAG
;
A
#
# COMPACT_ATOMS: atom_id res chain seq x y z
N GLN A 1 8.56 37.63 -2.82
CA GLN A 1 9.44 36.49 -2.98
C GLN A 1 8.69 35.27 -3.46
N VAL A 2 9.17 34.72 -4.54
CA VAL A 2 8.61 33.51 -5.11
C VAL A 2 8.77 32.34 -4.13
N GLN A 3 9.74 32.43 -3.25
CA GLN A 3 9.99 31.39 -2.25
C GLN A 3 8.81 31.13 -1.32
N GLY A 4 7.94 32.11 -1.15
CA GLY A 4 6.72 31.92 -0.38
C GLY A 4 5.78 30.89 -1.01
N LEU A 5 5.92 30.62 -2.31
CA LEU A 5 5.13 29.63 -3.04
C LEU A 5 5.86 28.30 -3.15
N ALA A 6 7.16 28.32 -2.97
CA ALA A 6 7.95 27.10 -2.89
C ALA A 6 7.85 26.55 -1.48
N GLY A 7 7.88 25.28 -1.33
CA GLY A 7 7.85 24.69 -0.02
C GLY A 7 8.31 23.26 -0.07
N ARG A 8 8.70 22.77 1.07
CA ARG A 8 9.04 21.37 1.25
C ARG A 8 7.86 20.66 1.89
N VAL A 9 7.46 19.56 1.30
CA VAL A 9 6.44 18.68 1.86
C VAL A 9 7.07 17.31 2.06
N ARG A 10 7.15 16.89 3.31
CA ARG A 10 7.73 15.60 3.67
C ARG A 10 6.59 14.60 3.87
N LEU A 11 6.67 13.50 3.16
CA LEU A 11 5.62 12.49 3.11
C LEU A 11 6.19 11.13 3.51
N GLY A 12 5.50 10.42 4.39
CA GLY A 12 5.84 9.05 4.76
C GLY A 12 4.85 8.06 4.19
N ALA A 13 5.35 6.94 3.67
CA ALA A 13 4.51 5.89 3.12
C ALA A 13 5.26 4.56 3.08
N SER A 14 4.50 3.47 2.98
CA SER A 14 5.08 2.14 2.79
C SER A 14 5.62 1.98 1.36
N THR A 15 6.50 0.99 1.17
CA THR A 15 7.05 0.66 -0.15
C THR A 15 5.96 0.41 -1.19
N GLY A 16 4.92 -0.36 -0.82
CA GLY A 16 3.82 -0.66 -1.74
C GLY A 16 3.04 0.57 -2.15
N ALA A 17 2.71 1.45 -1.20
CA ALA A 17 2.01 2.69 -1.51
C ALA A 17 2.86 3.60 -2.40
N ILE A 18 4.16 3.68 -2.15
CA ILE A 18 5.07 4.48 -2.98
C ILE A 18 5.09 3.95 -4.42
N ALA A 19 5.28 2.65 -4.59
CA ALA A 19 5.41 2.06 -5.92
C ALA A 19 4.13 2.20 -6.76
N GLN A 20 2.96 2.09 -6.14
CA GLN A 20 1.69 2.09 -6.84
C GLN A 20 1.08 3.48 -7.04
N LEU A 21 1.30 4.38 -6.11
CA LEU A 21 0.55 5.65 -6.05
C LEU A 21 1.41 6.88 -6.27
N MET A 22 2.65 6.86 -5.79
CA MET A 22 3.49 8.04 -5.84
C MET A 22 3.96 8.46 -7.23
N PRO A 23 4.24 7.55 -8.18
CA PRO A 23 4.64 8.00 -9.52
C PRO A 23 3.60 8.93 -10.16
N GLN A 24 2.33 8.56 -10.11
CA GLN A 24 1.25 9.39 -10.66
C GLN A 24 1.10 10.72 -9.89
N ALA A 25 1.16 10.65 -8.58
CA ALA A 25 1.07 11.85 -7.75
C ALA A 25 2.21 12.83 -8.03
N LEU A 26 3.44 12.33 -8.09
CA LEU A 26 4.62 13.16 -8.32
C LEU A 26 4.63 13.75 -9.74
N GLU A 27 4.16 12.99 -10.72
CA GLU A 27 4.02 13.50 -12.09
C GLU A 27 3.03 14.67 -12.12
N THR A 28 1.87 14.51 -11.51
CA THR A 28 0.86 15.57 -11.45
C THR A 28 1.38 16.80 -10.71
N LEU A 29 2.07 16.60 -9.59
CA LEU A 29 2.66 17.71 -8.82
C LEU A 29 3.74 18.43 -9.62
N GLY A 30 4.56 17.71 -10.35
CA GLY A 30 5.58 18.29 -11.20
C GLY A 30 5.00 19.19 -12.30
N GLN A 31 3.82 18.84 -12.80
CA GLN A 31 3.11 19.62 -13.81
C GLN A 31 2.40 20.84 -13.21
N ARG A 32 1.72 20.67 -12.09
CA ARG A 32 0.87 21.72 -11.50
C ARG A 32 1.61 22.62 -10.52
N HIS A 33 2.53 22.07 -9.76
CA HIS A 33 3.23 22.77 -8.67
C HIS A 33 4.73 22.46 -8.68
N PRO A 34 5.44 22.80 -9.77
CA PRO A 34 6.85 22.40 -9.91
C PRO A 34 7.80 22.99 -8.85
N ALA A 35 7.37 24.03 -8.16
CA ALA A 35 8.18 24.67 -7.12
C ALA A 35 8.09 23.93 -5.76
N ILE A 36 7.19 22.96 -5.61
CA ILE A 36 7.09 22.20 -4.36
C ILE A 36 8.11 21.06 -4.38
N ASP A 37 8.95 21.03 -3.36
CA ASP A 37 9.90 19.95 -3.13
C ASP A 37 9.24 18.87 -2.28
N VAL A 38 8.84 17.75 -2.89
CA VAL A 38 8.23 16.64 -2.19
C VAL A 38 9.32 15.63 -1.84
N GLN A 39 9.49 15.39 -0.56
CA GLN A 39 10.44 14.41 -0.05
C GLN A 39 9.66 13.21 0.52
N VAL A 40 10.00 12.03 0.05
CA VAL A 40 9.29 10.80 0.40
C VAL A 40 10.20 9.92 1.24
N ALA A 41 9.69 9.51 2.40
CA ALA A 41 10.38 8.56 3.28
C ALA A 41 9.62 7.24 3.28
N VAL A 42 10.35 6.14 3.18
CA VAL A 42 9.79 4.80 3.27
C VAL A 42 9.71 4.43 4.74
N LEU A 43 8.49 4.32 5.25
CA LEU A 43 8.23 4.12 6.67
C LEU A 43 7.06 3.17 6.87
N THR A 44 7.03 2.50 8.01
CA THR A 44 5.81 1.81 8.46
C THR A 44 4.74 2.82 8.82
N SER A 45 3.48 2.37 8.91
CA SER A 45 2.40 3.26 9.32
C SER A 45 2.62 3.82 10.73
N GLN A 46 3.14 3.02 11.66
CA GLN A 46 3.44 3.47 13.02
C GLN A 46 4.52 4.55 13.03
N GLU A 47 5.61 4.32 12.30
CA GLU A 47 6.69 5.30 12.19
C GLU A 47 6.19 6.61 11.56
N THR A 48 5.35 6.50 10.53
CA THR A 48 4.76 7.65 9.85
C THR A 48 3.92 8.48 10.82
N LEU A 49 3.03 7.84 11.57
CA LEU A 49 2.18 8.55 12.53
C LEU A 49 2.99 9.21 13.64
N LYS A 50 4.03 8.54 14.13
CA LYS A 50 4.93 9.12 15.13
C LYS A 50 5.62 10.36 14.61
N LYS A 51 6.18 10.29 13.39
CA LYS A 51 6.87 11.42 12.78
C LYS A 51 5.93 12.58 12.46
N LEU A 52 4.69 12.30 12.08
CA LEU A 52 3.66 13.34 11.93
C LEU A 52 3.41 14.06 13.25
N ALA A 53 3.22 13.31 14.33
CA ALA A 53 2.98 13.88 15.64
C ALA A 53 4.15 14.74 16.12
N GLU A 54 5.38 14.36 15.79
CA GLU A 54 6.60 15.09 16.11
C GLU A 54 6.85 16.31 15.21
N GLY A 55 6.10 16.47 14.13
CA GLY A 55 6.31 17.54 13.16
C GLY A 55 7.42 17.29 12.15
N SER A 56 7.92 16.05 12.06
CA SER A 56 8.96 15.69 11.11
C SER A 56 8.44 15.39 9.71
N LEU A 57 7.14 15.19 9.57
CA LEU A 57 6.46 14.97 8.30
C LEU A 57 5.23 15.85 8.24
N GLU A 58 4.78 16.20 7.03
CA GLU A 58 3.54 16.91 6.80
C GLU A 58 2.40 15.98 6.45
N ILE A 59 2.67 14.89 5.70
CA ILE A 59 1.65 13.98 5.21
C ILE A 59 2.10 12.53 5.45
N GLY A 60 1.15 11.67 5.79
CA GLY A 60 1.37 10.24 5.86
C GLY A 60 0.33 9.47 5.07
N LEU A 61 0.78 8.45 4.34
CA LEU A 61 -0.10 7.46 3.74
C LEU A 61 -0.01 6.22 4.62
N VAL A 62 -1.08 5.92 5.31
CA VAL A 62 -1.06 4.89 6.36
C VAL A 62 -2.09 3.80 6.09
N ALA A 63 -1.77 2.59 6.53
CA ALA A 63 -2.71 1.48 6.49
C ALA A 63 -3.83 1.70 7.51
N LEU A 64 -5.05 1.36 7.15
CA LEU A 64 -6.21 1.43 8.05
C LEU A 64 -6.64 0.01 8.47
N PRO A 65 -7.27 -0.13 9.65
CA PRO A 65 -7.58 0.90 10.63
C PRO A 65 -6.36 1.34 11.45
N GLN A 66 -6.46 2.53 12.04
CA GLN A 66 -5.47 3.05 12.97
C GLN A 66 -6.16 3.54 14.24
N THR A 67 -5.49 3.38 15.37
CA THR A 67 -5.95 4.00 16.61
C THR A 67 -5.87 5.52 16.45
N PRO A 68 -6.92 6.27 16.84
CA PRO A 68 -6.86 7.72 16.78
C PRO A 68 -5.67 8.27 17.56
N VAL A 69 -4.99 9.24 16.96
CA VAL A 69 -3.87 9.94 17.59
C VAL A 69 -4.29 11.39 17.79
N LYS A 70 -4.13 11.90 19.00
CA LYS A 70 -4.45 13.29 19.32
C LYS A 70 -3.66 14.22 18.39
N GLU A 71 -4.32 15.27 17.93
CA GLU A 71 -3.75 16.26 17.02
C GLU A 71 -3.54 15.81 15.58
N LEU A 72 -3.72 14.52 15.29
CA LEU A 72 -3.66 14.02 13.93
C LEU A 72 -5.06 13.80 13.37
N ARG A 73 -5.21 14.13 12.11
CA ARG A 73 -6.39 13.80 11.33
C ARG A 73 -6.02 12.62 10.42
N ILE A 74 -6.79 11.54 10.52
CA ILE A 74 -6.58 10.33 9.71
C ILE A 74 -7.91 10.06 9.01
N GLU A 75 -7.93 10.18 7.70
CA GLU A 75 -9.15 10.02 6.92
C GLU A 75 -9.02 8.88 5.91
N PRO A 76 -10.07 8.08 5.72
CA PRO A 76 -10.07 7.05 4.68
C PRO A 76 -9.84 7.70 3.32
N TRP A 77 -8.98 7.09 2.52
CA TRP A 77 -8.59 7.62 1.22
C TRP A 77 -8.97 6.68 0.09
N ARG A 78 -8.49 5.45 0.14
CA ARG A 78 -8.79 4.47 -0.90
C ARG A 78 -8.71 3.06 -0.35
N ARG A 79 -9.31 2.15 -1.07
CA ARG A 79 -9.16 0.71 -0.81
C ARG A 79 -8.85 0.00 -2.11
N ASP A 80 -7.98 -1.01 -2.01
CA ASP A 80 -7.62 -1.85 -3.13
C ASP A 80 -7.90 -3.31 -2.77
N PRO A 81 -8.43 -4.12 -3.70
CA PRO A 81 -8.63 -5.53 -3.41
C PRO A 81 -7.29 -6.23 -3.25
N VAL A 82 -7.20 -7.11 -2.27
CA VAL A 82 -6.10 -8.04 -2.17
C VAL A 82 -6.43 -9.21 -3.09
N MET A 83 -5.49 -9.56 -3.95
CA MET A 83 -5.66 -10.63 -4.93
C MET A 83 -4.62 -11.71 -4.70
N ALA A 84 -4.93 -12.93 -5.14
CA ALA A 84 -3.94 -13.99 -5.20
C ALA A 84 -3.15 -13.87 -6.51
N PHE A 85 -1.84 -13.93 -6.39
CA PHE A 85 -0.92 -13.95 -7.53
C PHE A 85 -0.30 -15.35 -7.59
N LEU A 86 -0.57 -16.07 -8.66
CA LEU A 86 -0.24 -17.49 -8.80
C LEU A 86 0.65 -17.70 -10.01
N PRO A 87 1.58 -18.69 -9.96
CA PRO A 87 2.28 -19.10 -11.17
C PRO A 87 1.27 -19.56 -12.24
N ALA A 88 1.39 -18.99 -13.44
CA ALA A 88 0.45 -19.29 -14.54
C ALA A 88 0.42 -20.76 -14.93
N ARG A 89 1.51 -21.49 -14.69
CA ARG A 89 1.60 -22.92 -15.01
C ARG A 89 0.87 -23.84 -14.02
N TRP A 90 0.42 -23.28 -12.87
CA TRP A 90 -0.37 -24.06 -11.94
C TRP A 90 -1.80 -24.23 -12.46
N GLU A 91 -2.45 -25.26 -11.96
CA GLU A 91 -3.89 -25.41 -12.13
C GLU A 91 -4.57 -24.39 -11.20
N CYS A 92 -4.90 -23.21 -11.73
CA CYS A 92 -5.37 -22.08 -10.94
C CYS A 92 -6.88 -22.09 -10.86
N PRO A 93 -7.49 -22.10 -9.65
CA PRO A 93 -8.94 -21.95 -9.53
C PRO A 93 -9.36 -20.54 -9.92
N ASP A 94 -10.63 -20.37 -10.33
CA ASP A 94 -11.16 -19.06 -10.68
C ASP A 94 -11.22 -18.12 -9.50
N VAL A 95 -11.47 -18.66 -8.31
CA VAL A 95 -11.54 -17.93 -7.04
C VAL A 95 -10.70 -18.68 -6.02
N VAL A 96 -9.91 -17.94 -5.26
CA VAL A 96 -8.97 -18.53 -4.29
C VAL A 96 -9.51 -18.41 -2.88
N THR A 97 -9.60 -19.57 -2.20
CA THR A 97 -10.04 -19.64 -0.80
C THR A 97 -8.85 -19.79 0.14
N PRO A 98 -9.00 -19.49 1.43
CA PRO A 98 -7.92 -19.69 2.41
C PRO A 98 -7.45 -21.15 2.45
N GLY A 99 -8.38 -22.09 2.40
CA GLY A 99 -8.03 -23.52 2.45
C GLY A 99 -7.20 -23.96 1.25
N TRP A 100 -7.58 -23.54 0.06
CA TRP A 100 -6.81 -23.89 -1.13
C TRP A 100 -5.42 -23.26 -1.11
N LEU A 101 -5.35 -21.97 -0.78
CA LEU A 101 -4.08 -21.26 -0.83
C LEU A 101 -3.11 -21.71 0.27
N ALA A 102 -3.63 -22.02 1.47
CA ALA A 102 -2.81 -22.50 2.57
C ALA A 102 -2.10 -23.84 2.25
N ALA A 103 -2.63 -24.61 1.31
CA ALA A 103 -2.03 -25.88 0.88
C ALA A 103 -0.91 -25.69 -0.16
N GLN A 104 -0.70 -24.47 -0.64
CA GLN A 104 0.31 -24.17 -1.65
C GLN A 104 1.59 -23.63 -1.02
N PRO A 105 2.73 -23.72 -1.75
CA PRO A 105 3.92 -22.95 -1.31
C PRO A 105 3.63 -21.44 -1.37
N LEU A 106 4.01 -20.72 -0.34
CA LEU A 106 3.67 -19.31 -0.18
C LEU A 106 4.90 -18.43 -0.04
N ILE A 107 4.79 -17.24 -0.60
CA ILE A 107 5.73 -16.13 -0.43
C ILE A 107 4.91 -15.01 0.18
N LEU A 108 5.20 -14.61 1.41
CA LEU A 108 4.38 -13.63 2.13
C LEU A 108 5.21 -12.44 2.59
N ASN A 109 4.53 -11.36 2.90
CA ASN A 109 5.16 -10.19 3.49
C ASN A 109 5.64 -10.49 4.91
N ASP A 110 6.61 -9.70 5.37
CA ASP A 110 7.13 -9.79 6.72
C ASP A 110 6.01 -9.57 7.75
N LYS A 111 6.10 -10.29 8.86
CA LYS A 111 5.09 -10.27 9.94
C LYS A 111 4.89 -8.90 10.57
N THR A 112 5.84 -7.99 10.42
CA THR A 112 5.74 -6.63 10.98
C THR A 112 4.83 -5.72 10.18
N THR A 113 4.39 -6.13 8.97
CA THR A 113 3.57 -5.30 8.11
C THR A 113 2.08 -5.45 8.43
N ARG A 114 1.33 -4.39 8.15
CA ARG A 114 -0.13 -4.42 8.27
C ARG A 114 -0.74 -5.43 7.28
N LEU A 115 -0.18 -5.51 6.08
CA LEU A 115 -0.64 -6.46 5.07
C LEU A 115 -0.49 -7.91 5.56
N SER A 116 0.61 -8.23 6.21
CA SER A 116 0.81 -9.55 6.81
C SER A 116 -0.28 -9.87 7.83
N ARG A 117 -0.67 -8.90 8.66
CA ARG A 117 -1.76 -9.09 9.63
C ARG A 117 -3.09 -9.34 8.92
N LEU A 118 -3.40 -8.55 7.87
CA LEU A 118 -4.65 -8.73 7.12
C LEU A 118 -4.72 -10.11 6.48
N THR A 119 -3.64 -10.56 5.86
CA THR A 119 -3.61 -11.89 5.23
C THR A 119 -3.65 -13.01 6.24
N SER A 120 -3.00 -12.86 7.40
CA SER A 120 -3.08 -13.84 8.48
C SER A 120 -4.51 -13.98 9.00
N GLU A 121 -5.21 -12.88 9.17
CA GLU A 121 -6.62 -12.90 9.59
C GLU A 121 -7.51 -13.58 8.54
N TRP A 122 -7.21 -13.34 7.26
CA TRP A 122 -7.94 -13.98 6.17
C TRP A 122 -7.76 -15.50 6.19
N PHE A 123 -6.53 -15.99 6.37
CA PHE A 123 -6.28 -17.43 6.52
C PHE A 123 -6.96 -17.97 7.77
N ALA A 124 -6.89 -17.23 8.87
CA ALA A 124 -7.48 -17.65 10.15
C ALA A 124 -9.00 -17.73 10.09
N SER A 125 -9.66 -17.03 9.19
CA SER A 125 -11.11 -17.10 9.01
C SER A 125 -11.59 -18.51 8.62
N ASP A 126 -10.69 -19.35 8.10
CA ASP A 126 -10.93 -20.75 7.79
C ASP A 126 -10.03 -21.67 8.63
N GLY A 127 -9.58 -21.19 9.79
CA GLY A 127 -8.76 -21.98 10.69
C GLY A 127 -7.38 -22.32 10.16
N ARG A 128 -6.86 -21.56 9.20
CA ARG A 128 -5.56 -21.84 8.57
C ARG A 128 -4.48 -20.93 9.14
N GLN A 129 -3.27 -21.51 9.25
CA GLN A 129 -2.09 -20.78 9.72
C GLN A 129 -0.88 -21.28 8.95
N PRO A 130 -0.78 -20.95 7.65
CA PRO A 130 0.28 -21.47 6.82
C PRO A 130 1.64 -20.89 7.16
N THR A 131 2.69 -21.67 6.93
CA THR A 131 4.07 -21.21 7.07
C THR A 131 4.62 -20.92 5.67
N PRO A 132 5.03 -19.67 5.38
CA PRO A 132 5.57 -19.35 4.05
C PRO A 132 6.95 -19.94 3.85
N ARG A 133 7.31 -20.15 2.57
CA ARG A 133 8.68 -20.52 2.18
C ARG A 133 9.66 -19.39 2.44
N ILE A 134 9.20 -18.15 2.21
CA ILE A 134 10.02 -16.96 2.40
C ILE A 134 9.13 -15.78 2.77
N GLN A 135 9.66 -14.88 3.56
CA GLN A 135 9.01 -13.64 3.93
C GLN A 135 9.91 -12.49 3.52
N LEU A 136 9.37 -11.54 2.77
CA LEU A 136 10.08 -10.34 2.36
C LEU A 136 9.09 -9.22 2.04
N ASN A 137 9.58 -7.99 1.98
CA ASN A 137 8.72 -6.80 1.85
C ASN A 137 8.79 -6.10 0.50
N TYR A 138 9.51 -6.65 -0.48
CA TYR A 138 9.61 -6.05 -1.81
C TYR A 138 8.63 -6.73 -2.74
N ASN A 139 7.54 -6.04 -3.08
CA ASN A 139 6.47 -6.61 -3.90
C ASN A 139 6.98 -7.07 -5.27
N ASP A 140 7.89 -6.33 -5.89
CA ASP A 140 8.45 -6.73 -7.18
C ASP A 140 9.28 -8.01 -7.07
N ALA A 141 10.04 -8.17 -6.00
CA ALA A 141 10.78 -9.41 -5.75
C ALA A 141 9.82 -10.58 -5.50
N ILE A 142 8.76 -10.34 -4.74
CA ILE A 142 7.72 -11.36 -4.52
C ILE A 142 7.11 -11.79 -5.84
N LYS A 143 6.72 -10.86 -6.70
CA LYS A 143 6.15 -11.17 -8.03
C LYS A 143 7.12 -11.93 -8.90
N SER A 144 8.40 -11.58 -8.86
CA SER A 144 9.43 -12.31 -9.61
C SER A 144 9.54 -13.77 -9.17
N LEU A 145 9.44 -14.03 -7.88
CA LEU A 145 9.46 -15.39 -7.35
C LEU A 145 8.20 -16.17 -7.74
N VAL A 146 7.05 -15.51 -7.77
CA VAL A 146 5.80 -16.12 -8.27
C VAL A 146 5.96 -16.49 -9.73
N ALA A 147 6.46 -15.58 -10.55
CA ALA A 147 6.71 -15.83 -11.97
C ALA A 147 7.65 -17.00 -12.20
N ALA A 148 8.65 -17.17 -11.33
CA ALA A 148 9.58 -18.29 -11.37
C ALA A 148 8.94 -19.61 -10.90
N GLY A 149 7.72 -19.58 -10.35
CA GLY A 149 7.03 -20.77 -9.88
C GLY A 149 7.39 -21.19 -8.46
N TYR A 150 8.04 -20.30 -7.69
CA TYR A 150 8.47 -20.64 -6.35
C TYR A 150 7.32 -20.75 -5.36
N GLY A 151 6.24 -20.05 -5.59
CA GLY A 151 5.07 -20.05 -4.74
C GLY A 151 4.04 -19.03 -5.16
N ALA A 152 2.95 -18.95 -4.40
CA ALA A 152 1.89 -17.98 -4.57
C ALA A 152 2.01 -16.88 -3.51
N THR A 153 1.34 -15.77 -3.75
CA THR A 153 1.30 -14.66 -2.80
C THR A 153 -0.05 -13.95 -2.81
N LEU A 154 -0.22 -13.09 -1.82
CA LEU A 154 -1.36 -12.20 -1.68
C LEU A 154 -0.84 -10.77 -1.65
N LEU A 155 -1.26 -9.95 -2.61
CA LEU A 155 -0.87 -8.54 -2.69
C LEU A 155 -2.06 -7.68 -3.08
N PRO A 156 -2.11 -6.43 -2.60
CA PRO A 156 -3.10 -5.48 -3.10
C PRO A 156 -2.86 -5.22 -4.58
N HIS A 157 -3.95 -5.09 -5.32
CA HIS A 157 -3.89 -4.76 -6.75
C HIS A 157 -4.64 -3.47 -7.01
N GLU A 158 -3.95 -2.53 -7.62
CA GLU A 158 -4.56 -1.30 -8.08
C GLU A 158 -5.06 -1.53 -9.51
N ALA A 159 -6.36 -1.30 -9.73
CA ALA A 159 -7.03 -1.72 -10.96
C ALA A 159 -6.44 -1.12 -12.25
N SER A 160 -5.83 0.07 -12.15
CA SER A 160 -5.21 0.72 -13.30
C SER A 160 -3.81 0.17 -13.62
N THR A 161 -3.25 -0.66 -12.76
CA THR A 161 -1.93 -1.23 -12.96
C THR A 161 -2.05 -2.53 -13.74
N PRO A 162 -1.50 -2.63 -14.96
CA PRO A 162 -1.55 -3.88 -15.73
C PRO A 162 -0.70 -4.95 -15.05
N LEU A 163 -1.08 -6.21 -15.25
CA LEU A 163 -0.29 -7.35 -14.81
C LEU A 163 0.95 -7.45 -15.70
N PRO A 164 2.17 -7.25 -15.17
CA PRO A 164 3.36 -7.06 -16.01
C PRO A 164 3.95 -8.34 -16.57
N ASP A 165 3.57 -9.52 -16.06
CA ASP A 165 4.23 -10.77 -16.42
C ASP A 165 3.19 -11.84 -16.78
N THR A 166 3.32 -12.42 -17.98
CA THR A 166 2.41 -13.47 -18.45
C THR A 166 2.59 -14.79 -17.71
N ARG A 167 3.65 -14.93 -16.92
CA ARG A 167 3.87 -16.12 -16.08
C ARG A 167 3.12 -16.09 -14.76
N ILE A 168 2.39 -15.00 -14.52
CA ILE A 168 1.58 -14.81 -13.32
C ILE A 168 0.11 -14.69 -13.72
N VAL A 169 -0.76 -15.37 -13.00
CA VAL A 169 -2.20 -15.11 -13.06
C VAL A 169 -2.67 -14.53 -11.74
N MET A 170 -3.63 -13.63 -11.83
CA MET A 170 -4.22 -12.96 -10.70
C MET A 170 -5.65 -13.48 -10.52
N ARG A 171 -6.02 -13.83 -9.29
CA ARG A 171 -7.35 -14.36 -8.99
C ARG A 171 -7.95 -13.65 -7.79
N PRO A 172 -9.26 -13.41 -7.82
CA PRO A 172 -9.95 -12.84 -6.66
C PRO A 172 -10.01 -13.81 -5.49
N LEU A 173 -10.16 -13.27 -4.30
CA LEU A 173 -10.27 -14.04 -3.07
C LEU A 173 -11.73 -14.25 -2.67
N GLN A 174 -11.99 -15.37 -2.01
CA GLN A 174 -13.24 -15.63 -1.35
C GLN A 174 -12.92 -16.20 0.06
N PRO A 175 -13.26 -15.50 1.14
CA PRO A 175 -13.94 -14.19 1.18
C PRO A 175 -13.06 -13.04 0.67
N LEU A 176 -13.71 -11.94 0.27
CA LEU A 176 -13.02 -10.75 -0.20
C LEU A 176 -12.17 -10.12 0.89
N LEU A 177 -11.03 -9.57 0.50
CA LEU A 177 -10.12 -8.88 1.41
C LEU A 177 -9.68 -7.57 0.75
N TRP A 178 -9.72 -6.49 1.52
CA TRP A 178 -9.38 -5.16 1.04
C TRP A 178 -8.23 -4.58 1.85
N ARG A 179 -7.27 -3.98 1.17
CA ARG A 179 -6.30 -3.11 1.82
C ARG A 179 -6.88 -1.70 1.81
N GLN A 180 -7.06 -1.13 2.98
CA GLN A 180 -7.54 0.24 3.11
C GLN A 180 -6.38 1.15 3.47
N LEU A 181 -6.30 2.29 2.80
CA LEU A 181 -5.30 3.33 3.07
C LEU A 181 -5.99 4.61 3.50
N GLY A 182 -5.34 5.33 4.40
CA GLY A 182 -5.78 6.64 4.82
C GLY A 182 -4.70 7.69 4.57
N ILE A 183 -5.14 8.93 4.51
CA ILE A 183 -4.24 10.09 4.52
C ILE A 183 -4.26 10.65 5.93
N ALA A 184 -3.07 10.86 6.48
CA ALA A 184 -2.88 11.42 7.81
C ALA A 184 -2.09 12.72 7.72
N HIS A 185 -2.47 13.72 8.50
CA HIS A 185 -1.74 14.96 8.68
C HIS A 185 -2.13 15.60 10.01
N ARG A 186 -1.36 16.59 10.46
CA ARG A 186 -1.74 17.29 11.68
C ARG A 186 -3.03 18.10 11.44
N GLY A 187 -3.89 18.12 12.45
CA GLY A 187 -5.10 18.94 12.43
C GLY A 187 -4.76 20.44 12.46
N GLY A 188 -5.78 21.26 12.30
CA GLY A 188 -5.63 22.70 12.23
C GLY A 188 -5.32 23.20 10.84
N ASP A 189 -4.77 24.40 10.76
CA ASP A 189 -4.45 25.02 9.47
C ASP A 189 -3.31 24.29 8.77
N VAL A 190 -3.51 24.00 7.50
CA VAL A 190 -2.53 23.33 6.67
C VAL A 190 -1.84 24.38 5.79
N GLU A 191 -0.51 24.33 5.76
CA GLU A 191 0.24 25.23 4.91
C GLU A 191 -0.07 24.99 3.43
N ARG A 192 0.02 26.04 2.62
CA ARG A 192 -0.37 25.97 1.21
C ARG A 192 0.34 24.87 0.42
N PRO A 193 1.66 24.68 0.52
CA PRO A 193 2.31 23.59 -0.23
C PRO A 193 1.76 22.22 0.17
N THR A 194 1.54 21.99 1.45
CA THR A 194 0.97 20.73 1.94
C THR A 194 -0.44 20.55 1.40
N GLN A 195 -1.26 21.61 1.37
CA GLN A 195 -2.61 21.52 0.84
C GLN A 195 -2.61 21.15 -0.65
N HIS A 196 -1.68 21.68 -1.43
CA HIS A 196 -1.56 21.32 -2.85
C HIS A 196 -1.25 19.83 -3.02
N VAL A 197 -0.36 19.29 -2.20
CA VAL A 197 -0.03 17.87 -2.24
C VAL A 197 -1.25 17.02 -1.81
N LEU A 198 -1.94 17.43 -0.75
CA LEU A 198 -3.17 16.74 -0.32
C LEU A 198 -4.22 16.73 -1.43
N ASP A 199 -4.43 17.85 -2.11
CA ASP A 199 -5.41 17.95 -3.20
C ASP A 199 -5.09 16.95 -4.34
N VAL A 200 -3.82 16.83 -4.69
CA VAL A 200 -3.40 15.85 -5.71
C VAL A 200 -3.65 14.43 -5.22
N LEU A 201 -3.29 14.13 -3.98
CA LEU A 201 -3.51 12.79 -3.41
C LEU A 201 -5.01 12.44 -3.37
N TRP A 202 -5.86 13.38 -2.95
CA TRP A 202 -7.30 13.14 -2.93
C TRP A 202 -7.86 12.89 -4.33
N GLY A 203 -7.24 13.47 -5.36
CA GLY A 203 -7.59 13.20 -6.75
C GLY A 203 -7.28 11.77 -7.21
N LEU A 204 -6.46 11.03 -6.47
CA LEU A 204 -6.13 9.64 -6.74
C LEU A 204 -7.01 8.66 -5.98
N SER A 205 -8.05 9.11 -5.32
CA SER A 205 -8.99 8.22 -4.63
C SER A 205 -9.58 7.23 -5.62
N ALA A 206 -9.54 5.94 -5.30
CA ALA A 206 -10.25 4.94 -6.08
C ALA A 206 -11.74 5.04 -5.78
N GLY A 207 -12.51 5.20 -6.80
CA GLY A 207 -13.96 5.20 -6.70
C GLY A 207 -14.51 3.83 -6.32
#